data_4cc142c477d81f7a60b96eddf3959e60
#
_entry.id   4cc142c477d81f7a60b96eddf3959e60
#
_cell.length_a   1.000
_cell.length_b   1.000
_cell.length_c   1.000
_cell.angle_alpha   90.00
_cell.angle_beta   90.00
_cell.angle_gamma   90.00
#
_symmetry.space_group_name_H-M   'P 1'
#
loop_
_entity.id
_entity.type
_entity.pdbx_description
1 polymer ?
#
loop_
_entity_poly.entity_id
_entity_poly.type
_entity_poly.pdbx_seq_one_letter_code
_entity_poly.pdbx_strand_id
1 'polypeptide(L)'
;MFKLFSNDGLPNKPFVFFVSALVGVVIIGEIIYCGFKFDTGELFHRKPQPIDVSVKNYNTDRREVILNFERTPERIIAYHQNNIEILDKFGERDRIIASVGRFIIPHDVKQQEIDRLINKIPYYGQNGIDKETARYLNPDFIMGWPSSFGKRGVWSLGDTDYWLKRNVNCYMSLQQKDGKLYETMDGEYQYILDIGKIFKKDAESMQIVSDIKSDVNKILSDNQHRKQQKVLILDFYGNTISSYGENRLAGNIVHALGASLIKTNSKIGKEDILLADPDVIFLIYKTDADLAFKNKFMQNEEFRSLKAIRKGRVYMIPISYIYNSGLRLSDTIHLIAAGLYN
;
A
#
# COMPACT_ATOMS: atom_id res chain seq x y z
N MET A 1 -23.70 -45.60 -41.73
CA MET A 1 -22.64 -45.83 -42.73
C MET A 1 -21.36 -45.20 -42.22
N PHE A 2 -20.32 -46.02 -42.16
CA PHE A 2 -18.93 -45.79 -41.67
C PHE A 2 -18.70 -45.69 -40.17
N LYS A 3 -18.34 -46.69 -39.69
CA LYS A 3 -17.27 -47.60 -39.14
C LYS A 3 -15.86 -47.02 -39.22
N LEU A 4 -15.17 -47.23 -38.08
CA LEU A 4 -13.74 -47.50 -37.90
C LEU A 4 -12.85 -46.28 -37.64
N PHE A 5 -12.38 -46.20 -36.39
CA PHE A 5 -10.93 -46.21 -36.18
C PHE A 5 -10.62 -47.06 -34.96
N SER A 6 -9.74 -48.01 -35.18
CA SER A 6 -9.24 -49.00 -34.28
C SER A 6 -8.27 -48.40 -33.26
N ASN A 7 -8.35 -48.94 -32.05
CA ASN A 7 -7.25 -48.93 -31.09
C ASN A 7 -5.99 -49.54 -31.71
N ASP A 8 -4.89 -48.81 -31.81
CA ASP A 8 -3.54 -49.34 -31.70
C ASP A 8 -2.54 -48.18 -31.61
N GLY A 9 -1.77 -48.19 -30.51
CA GLY A 9 -0.54 -47.43 -30.44
C GLY A 9 -0.38 -46.36 -29.36
N LEU A 10 -0.67 -46.71 -28.10
CA LEU A 10 -0.07 -45.95 -27.00
C LEU A 10 1.42 -46.33 -26.88
N PRO A 11 2.35 -45.37 -26.94
CA PRO A 11 3.78 -45.64 -26.72
C PRO A 11 4.00 -46.11 -25.29
N ASN A 12 4.94 -47.06 -25.13
CA ASN A 12 5.31 -47.70 -23.87
C ASN A 12 5.47 -46.67 -22.73
N LYS A 13 4.84 -46.94 -21.62
CA LYS A 13 4.85 -46.10 -20.42
C LYS A 13 6.22 -45.52 -19.98
N PRO A 14 7.37 -46.25 -20.14
CA PRO A 14 8.67 -45.68 -19.80
C PRO A 14 9.12 -44.55 -20.73
N PHE A 15 8.67 -44.51 -21.99
CA PHE A 15 9.05 -43.45 -22.93
C PHE A 15 8.32 -42.13 -22.63
N VAL A 16 7.06 -42.19 -22.23
CA VAL A 16 6.27 -41.01 -21.82
C VAL A 16 6.83 -40.43 -20.53
N PHE A 17 7.28 -41.27 -19.59
CA PHE A 17 7.93 -40.77 -18.37
C PHE A 17 9.28 -40.11 -18.63
N PHE A 18 10.05 -40.62 -19.60
CA PHE A 18 11.33 -40.03 -19.95
C PHE A 18 11.19 -38.69 -20.68
N VAL A 19 10.21 -38.55 -21.57
CA VAL A 19 9.93 -37.29 -22.28
C VAL A 19 9.36 -36.24 -21.33
N SER A 20 8.45 -36.62 -20.40
CA SER A 20 7.94 -35.68 -19.42
C SER A 20 9.00 -35.26 -18.38
N ALA A 21 9.93 -36.14 -18.01
CA ALA A 21 11.06 -35.80 -17.16
C ALA A 21 12.06 -34.89 -17.88
N LEU A 22 12.32 -35.12 -19.18
CA LEU A 22 13.22 -34.27 -19.98
C LEU A 22 12.62 -32.89 -20.23
N VAL A 23 11.32 -32.80 -20.52
CA VAL A 23 10.61 -31.52 -20.68
C VAL A 23 10.56 -30.77 -19.33
N GLY A 24 10.35 -31.45 -18.21
CA GLY A 24 10.42 -30.86 -16.89
C GLY A 24 11.81 -30.29 -16.56
N VAL A 25 12.88 -31.02 -16.90
CA VAL A 25 14.25 -30.56 -16.69
C VAL A 25 14.62 -29.38 -17.63
N VAL A 26 14.12 -29.38 -18.86
CA VAL A 26 14.34 -28.27 -19.80
C VAL A 26 13.56 -27.03 -19.36
N ILE A 27 12.30 -27.16 -18.90
CA ILE A 27 11.52 -26.04 -18.39
C ILE A 27 12.13 -25.48 -17.09
N ILE A 28 12.63 -26.34 -16.19
CA ILE A 28 13.36 -25.91 -15.00
C ILE A 28 14.68 -25.27 -15.39
N GLY A 29 15.39 -25.81 -16.40
CA GLY A 29 16.62 -25.23 -16.94
C GLY A 29 16.40 -23.89 -17.62
N GLU A 30 15.32 -23.70 -18.37
CA GLU A 30 14.99 -22.43 -19.01
C GLU A 30 14.47 -21.39 -18.00
N ILE A 31 13.74 -21.81 -16.97
CA ILE A 31 13.35 -20.93 -15.85
C ILE A 31 14.59 -20.47 -15.06
N ILE A 32 15.61 -21.33 -14.92
CA ILE A 32 16.89 -20.98 -14.30
C ILE A 32 17.75 -20.14 -15.26
N TYR A 33 17.66 -20.36 -16.58
CA TYR A 33 18.48 -19.66 -17.59
C TYR A 33 17.87 -18.32 -18.04
N CYS A 34 16.55 -18.16 -17.97
CA CYS A 34 15.85 -16.95 -18.41
C CYS A 34 15.65 -15.88 -17.34
N GLY A 35 16.30 -15.91 -16.20
CA GLY A 35 16.02 -14.83 -15.31
C GLY A 35 16.80 -14.58 -14.06
N PHE A 36 17.79 -15.33 -13.70
CA PHE A 36 18.47 -15.00 -12.45
C PHE A 36 20.00 -15.10 -12.56
N LYS A 37 20.61 -14.15 -13.26
CA LYS A 37 21.91 -13.70 -12.80
C LYS A 37 21.70 -12.87 -11.55
N PHE A 38 21.55 -13.52 -10.40
CA PHE A 38 21.78 -12.88 -9.14
C PHE A 38 23.29 -12.63 -9.03
N ASP A 39 23.71 -11.48 -9.47
CA ASP A 39 24.99 -10.95 -9.05
C ASP A 39 24.82 -10.48 -7.60
N THR A 40 24.98 -11.42 -6.67
CA THR A 40 24.89 -11.15 -5.24
C THR A 40 26.11 -10.40 -4.70
N GLY A 41 27.12 -10.16 -5.56
CA GLY A 41 28.41 -9.60 -5.17
C GLY A 41 28.41 -8.08 -4.94
N GLU A 42 27.51 -7.32 -5.60
CA GLU A 42 27.51 -5.85 -5.51
C GLU A 42 26.37 -5.24 -4.69
N LEU A 43 25.45 -6.04 -4.17
CA LEU A 43 24.20 -5.54 -3.55
C LEU A 43 24.38 -5.01 -2.13
N PHE A 44 25.50 -5.25 -1.45
CA PHE A 44 25.65 -4.92 -0.03
C PHE A 44 26.85 -4.02 0.25
N HIS A 45 26.70 -2.72 -0.02
CA HIS A 45 27.75 -1.74 0.30
C HIS A 45 27.75 -1.26 1.76
N ARG A 46 26.70 -1.54 2.54
CA ARG A 46 26.62 -1.11 3.93
C ARG A 46 26.50 -2.30 4.87
N LYS A 47 27.50 -2.46 5.75
CA LYS A 47 27.44 -3.46 6.81
C LYS A 47 26.29 -3.15 7.78
N PRO A 48 25.62 -4.19 8.35
CA PRO A 48 24.61 -3.99 9.36
C PRO A 48 25.27 -3.29 10.56
N GLN A 49 24.55 -2.35 11.14
CA GLN A 49 25.00 -1.65 12.32
C GLN A 49 24.33 -2.28 13.55
N PRO A 50 25.08 -2.52 14.64
CA PRO A 50 24.47 -2.96 15.88
C PRO A 50 23.50 -1.88 16.37
N ILE A 51 22.33 -2.33 16.80
CA ILE A 51 21.27 -1.50 17.41
C ILE A 51 20.65 -2.31 18.54
N ASP A 52 19.92 -1.62 19.41
CA ASP A 52 19.04 -2.23 20.40
C ASP A 52 17.71 -1.51 20.32
N VAL A 53 16.87 -1.99 19.39
CA VAL A 53 15.61 -1.32 19.03
C VAL A 53 14.46 -2.28 19.15
N SER A 54 13.43 -1.87 19.87
CA SER A 54 12.15 -2.56 19.97
C SER A 54 11.04 -1.65 19.46
N VAL A 55 10.19 -2.17 18.58
CA VAL A 55 9.00 -1.49 18.08
C VAL A 55 7.77 -2.36 18.28
N LYS A 56 6.65 -1.71 18.60
CA LYS A 56 5.35 -2.37 18.69
C LYS A 56 4.79 -2.59 17.31
N ASN A 57 4.23 -3.76 17.06
CA ASN A 57 3.55 -4.06 15.81
C ASN A 57 2.44 -5.09 16.05
N TYR A 58 1.91 -5.68 15.00
CA TYR A 58 0.85 -6.68 15.06
C TYR A 58 1.24 -7.93 14.28
N ASN A 59 0.76 -9.09 14.73
CA ASN A 59 0.85 -10.33 13.96
C ASN A 59 -0.40 -10.52 13.06
N THR A 60 -0.40 -11.57 12.25
CA THR A 60 -1.52 -11.93 11.36
C THR A 60 -2.85 -12.16 12.08
N ASP A 61 -2.81 -12.54 13.36
CA ASP A 61 -4.01 -12.68 14.20
C ASP A 61 -4.44 -11.34 14.84
N ARG A 62 -3.80 -10.22 14.44
CA ARG A 62 -4.03 -8.86 14.96
C ARG A 62 -3.72 -8.70 16.45
N ARG A 63 -2.84 -9.54 16.99
CA ARG A 63 -2.33 -9.39 18.35
C ARG A 63 -1.10 -8.50 18.34
N GLU A 64 -0.95 -7.69 19.37
CA GLU A 64 0.25 -6.88 19.55
C GLU A 64 1.47 -7.79 19.76
N VAL A 65 2.56 -7.45 19.08
CA VAL A 65 3.87 -8.11 19.19
C VAL A 65 4.96 -7.05 19.28
N ILE A 66 6.07 -7.42 19.89
CA ILE A 66 7.26 -6.58 19.92
C ILE A 66 8.26 -7.15 18.91
N LEU A 67 8.66 -6.34 17.98
CA LEU A 67 9.72 -6.64 17.02
C LEU A 67 11.03 -6.11 17.60
N ASN A 68 12.00 -7.00 17.83
CA ASN A 68 13.31 -6.66 18.38
C ASN A 68 14.35 -6.70 17.26
N PHE A 69 15.18 -5.67 17.18
CA PHE A 69 16.25 -5.54 16.21
C PHE A 69 17.59 -5.36 16.95
N GLU A 70 18.49 -6.33 16.82
CA GLU A 70 19.85 -6.27 17.34
C GLU A 70 20.81 -5.61 16.35
N ARG A 71 20.39 -5.50 15.10
CA ARG A 71 21.12 -4.85 14.00
C ARG A 71 20.16 -4.26 12.96
N THR A 72 20.64 -3.28 12.22
CA THR A 72 19.85 -2.74 11.09
C THR A 72 19.62 -3.84 10.04
N PRO A 73 18.39 -3.99 9.52
CA PRO A 73 18.09 -4.96 8.48
C PRO A 73 18.95 -4.77 7.23
N GLU A 74 19.30 -5.89 6.57
CA GLU A 74 20.13 -5.88 5.36
C GLU A 74 19.39 -6.40 4.13
N ARG A 75 18.43 -7.29 4.33
CA ARG A 75 17.74 -8.00 3.25
C ARG A 75 16.24 -7.81 3.37
N ILE A 76 15.75 -6.75 2.76
CA ILE A 76 14.38 -6.27 2.96
C ILE A 76 13.48 -6.68 1.80
N ILE A 77 12.34 -7.30 2.12
CA ILE A 77 11.20 -7.38 1.21
C ILE A 77 10.26 -6.23 1.52
N ALA A 78 10.13 -5.29 0.59
CA ALA A 78 9.29 -4.10 0.77
C ALA A 78 8.03 -4.20 -0.11
N TYR A 79 6.88 -4.49 0.51
CA TYR A 79 5.59 -4.45 -0.19
C TYR A 79 5.09 -3.02 -0.29
N HIS A 80 4.59 -2.67 -1.47
CA HIS A 80 3.99 -1.37 -1.78
C HIS A 80 4.97 -0.19 -1.78
N GLN A 81 4.54 0.84 -2.47
CA GLN A 81 5.33 2.03 -2.78
C GLN A 81 5.81 2.79 -1.55
N ASN A 82 4.94 2.96 -0.55
CA ASN A 82 5.28 3.70 0.68
C ASN A 82 6.50 3.14 1.42
N ASN A 83 6.67 1.80 1.42
CA ASN A 83 7.81 1.14 2.05
C ASN A 83 9.12 1.38 1.27
N ILE A 84 9.05 1.45 -0.06
CA ILE A 84 10.22 1.79 -0.88
C ILE A 84 10.59 3.26 -0.68
N GLU A 85 9.61 4.16 -0.69
CA GLU A 85 9.81 5.59 -0.56
C GLU A 85 10.48 5.96 0.77
N ILE A 86 10.03 5.38 1.88
CA ILE A 86 10.65 5.67 3.18
C ILE A 86 12.06 5.12 3.28
N LEU A 87 12.32 3.92 2.74
CA LEU A 87 13.67 3.36 2.69
C LEU A 87 14.60 4.17 1.76
N ASP A 88 14.10 4.64 0.62
CA ASP A 88 14.84 5.55 -0.28
C ASP A 88 15.15 6.87 0.41
N LYS A 89 14.18 7.47 1.11
CA LYS A 89 14.35 8.70 1.89
C LYS A 89 15.45 8.59 2.93
N PHE A 90 15.52 7.47 3.64
CA PHE A 90 16.53 7.21 4.64
C PHE A 90 17.87 6.70 4.06
N GLY A 91 17.97 6.57 2.73
CA GLY A 91 19.17 6.10 2.04
C GLY A 91 19.41 4.59 2.20
N GLU A 92 18.36 3.82 2.49
CA GLU A 92 18.43 2.38 2.75
C GLU A 92 17.82 1.53 1.61
N ARG A 93 17.51 2.17 0.44
CA ARG A 93 16.91 1.49 -0.71
C ARG A 93 17.73 0.31 -1.23
N ASP A 94 19.05 0.40 -1.21
CA ASP A 94 19.94 -0.65 -1.70
C ASP A 94 19.87 -1.95 -0.87
N ARG A 95 19.18 -1.93 0.28
CA ARG A 95 18.89 -3.11 1.10
C ARG A 95 17.62 -3.86 0.64
N ILE A 96 16.84 -3.28 -0.29
CA ILE A 96 15.63 -3.90 -0.81
C ILE A 96 16.03 -5.00 -1.81
N ILE A 97 15.81 -6.25 -1.43
CA ILE A 97 16.06 -7.41 -2.29
C ILE A 97 14.85 -7.79 -3.13
N ALA A 98 13.65 -7.40 -2.67
CA ALA A 98 12.43 -7.60 -3.43
C ALA A 98 11.41 -6.52 -3.10
N SER A 99 10.66 -6.13 -4.11
CA SER A 99 9.48 -5.28 -3.93
C SER A 99 8.30 -5.86 -4.69
N VAL A 100 7.13 -5.65 -4.12
CA VAL A 100 5.89 -6.20 -4.63
C VAL A 100 4.77 -5.20 -4.51
N GLY A 101 3.92 -5.18 -5.52
CA GLY A 101 2.74 -4.35 -5.58
C GLY A 101 2.74 -3.44 -6.80
N ARG A 102 1.54 -3.01 -7.17
CA ARG A 102 1.37 -1.99 -8.22
C ARG A 102 1.61 -0.63 -7.61
N PHE A 103 2.43 0.16 -8.24
CA PHE A 103 2.46 1.59 -7.98
C PHE A 103 1.17 2.19 -8.54
N ILE A 104 0.38 2.79 -7.67
CA ILE A 104 -0.72 3.64 -8.07
C ILE A 104 -0.14 5.04 -8.14
N ILE A 105 0.11 5.47 -9.37
CA ILE A 105 0.77 6.73 -9.65
C ILE A 105 -0.34 7.76 -9.81
N PRO A 106 -0.37 8.81 -9.00
CA PRO A 106 -1.15 10.00 -9.36
C PRO A 106 -0.67 10.53 -10.72
N HIS A 107 -1.58 11.03 -11.52
CA HIS A 107 -1.29 11.55 -12.88
C HIS A 107 -0.21 12.64 -12.93
N ASP A 108 0.08 13.29 -11.79
CA ASP A 108 1.10 14.32 -11.61
C ASP A 108 2.49 13.77 -11.29
N VAL A 109 2.60 12.48 -10.93
CA VAL A 109 3.89 11.83 -10.69
C VAL A 109 4.46 11.30 -12.00
N LYS A 110 5.69 11.71 -12.31
CA LYS A 110 6.37 11.30 -13.53
C LYS A 110 6.78 9.82 -13.48
N GLN A 111 6.56 9.07 -14.56
CA GLN A 111 6.99 7.68 -14.69
C GLN A 111 8.48 7.50 -14.36
N GLN A 112 9.32 8.48 -14.70
CA GLN A 112 10.76 8.46 -14.39
C GLN A 112 11.07 8.38 -12.88
N GLU A 113 10.22 8.96 -12.02
CA GLU A 113 10.40 8.88 -10.58
C GLU A 113 10.14 7.46 -10.08
N ILE A 114 9.13 6.81 -10.62
CA ILE A 114 8.82 5.43 -10.31
C ILE A 114 9.91 4.50 -10.79
N ASP A 115 10.33 4.68 -12.04
CA ASP A 115 11.43 3.89 -12.61
C ASP A 115 12.69 4.05 -11.75
N ARG A 116 12.96 5.24 -11.23
CA ARG A 116 14.07 5.48 -10.30
C ARG A 116 13.89 4.69 -8.99
N LEU A 117 12.69 4.64 -8.43
CA LEU A 117 12.42 3.94 -7.18
C LEU A 117 12.56 2.43 -7.31
N ILE A 118 12.12 1.83 -8.42
CA ILE A 118 12.17 0.38 -8.65
C ILE A 118 13.45 -0.09 -9.34
N ASN A 119 14.19 0.83 -9.98
CA ASN A 119 15.44 0.51 -10.64
C ASN A 119 16.44 -0.10 -9.65
N LYS A 120 17.13 -1.16 -10.07
CA LYS A 120 18.09 -1.92 -9.26
C LYS A 120 17.47 -2.73 -8.10
N ILE A 121 16.15 -2.80 -7.95
CA ILE A 121 15.55 -3.79 -7.05
C ILE A 121 15.63 -5.16 -7.75
N PRO A 122 16.33 -6.16 -7.16
CA PRO A 122 16.60 -7.43 -7.84
C PRO A 122 15.35 -8.19 -8.25
N TYR A 123 14.32 -8.15 -7.42
CA TYR A 123 13.04 -8.74 -7.73
C TYR A 123 11.92 -7.70 -7.61
N TYR A 124 11.20 -7.47 -8.70
CA TYR A 124 10.01 -6.64 -8.70
C TYR A 124 8.81 -7.41 -9.26
N GLY A 125 7.78 -7.62 -8.43
CA GLY A 125 6.57 -8.35 -8.78
C GLY A 125 5.31 -7.49 -8.68
N GLN A 126 4.51 -7.41 -9.75
CA GLN A 126 3.26 -6.62 -9.71
C GLN A 126 2.14 -7.30 -8.94
N ASN A 127 2.11 -8.62 -8.88
CA ASN A 127 0.97 -9.39 -8.36
C ASN A 127 1.18 -9.94 -6.94
N GLY A 128 2.39 -9.93 -6.44
CA GLY A 128 2.74 -10.53 -5.16
C GLY A 128 3.91 -11.50 -5.29
N ILE A 129 4.36 -12.00 -4.17
CA ILE A 129 5.40 -13.00 -4.03
C ILE A 129 4.87 -14.08 -3.10
N ASP A 130 5.01 -15.33 -3.50
CA ASP A 130 4.62 -16.43 -2.63
C ASP A 130 5.66 -16.67 -1.52
N LYS A 131 5.22 -17.38 -0.49
CA LYS A 131 6.03 -17.64 0.69
C LYS A 131 7.33 -18.39 0.38
N GLU A 132 7.34 -19.32 -0.58
CA GLU A 132 8.53 -20.11 -0.92
C GLU A 132 9.55 -19.26 -1.65
N THR A 133 9.12 -18.42 -2.59
CA THR A 133 9.98 -17.45 -3.27
C THR A 133 10.56 -16.44 -2.26
N ALA A 134 9.72 -15.91 -1.35
CA ALA A 134 10.18 -15.01 -0.31
C ALA A 134 11.22 -15.69 0.60
N ARG A 135 11.01 -16.97 0.94
CA ARG A 135 11.98 -17.74 1.72
C ARG A 135 13.30 -17.98 0.98
N TYR A 136 13.24 -18.26 -0.33
CA TYR A 136 14.43 -18.42 -1.15
C TYR A 136 15.28 -17.14 -1.19
N LEU A 137 14.62 -15.98 -1.22
CA LEU A 137 15.29 -14.67 -1.15
C LEU A 137 15.97 -14.40 0.19
N ASN A 138 15.70 -15.20 1.23
CA ASN A 138 16.31 -15.14 2.55
C ASN A 138 16.33 -13.72 3.14
N PRO A 139 15.16 -13.09 3.36
CA PRO A 139 15.07 -11.77 3.99
C PRO A 139 15.39 -11.84 5.48
N ASP A 140 15.79 -10.72 6.06
CA ASP A 140 15.84 -10.52 7.52
C ASP A 140 14.74 -9.55 8.00
N PHE A 141 14.11 -8.83 7.07
CA PHE A 141 13.01 -7.92 7.35
C PHE A 141 11.98 -7.91 6.23
N ILE A 142 10.70 -7.93 6.59
CA ILE A 142 9.59 -7.84 5.64
C ILE A 142 8.67 -6.70 6.07
N MET A 143 8.42 -5.78 5.18
CA MET A 143 7.48 -4.67 5.37
C MET A 143 6.28 -4.88 4.46
N GLY A 144 5.07 -4.90 5.01
CA GLY A 144 3.86 -5.15 4.22
C GLY A 144 2.57 -4.74 4.89
N TRP A 145 1.47 -4.92 4.19
CA TRP A 145 0.13 -4.70 4.70
C TRP A 145 -0.46 -5.98 5.28
N PRO A 146 -1.58 -5.90 6.03
CA PRO A 146 -2.27 -7.10 6.50
C PRO A 146 -2.64 -8.07 5.36
N SER A 147 -2.93 -7.55 4.16
CA SER A 147 -3.23 -8.36 2.97
C SER A 147 -2.02 -9.06 2.36
N SER A 148 -0.80 -8.63 2.68
CA SER A 148 0.45 -9.29 2.24
C SER A 148 0.71 -10.57 3.01
N PHE A 149 0.16 -10.67 4.21
CA PHE A 149 0.29 -11.82 5.11
C PHE A 149 -1.04 -12.57 5.22
N GLY A 150 -1.01 -13.81 5.67
CA GLY A 150 -2.21 -14.61 5.90
C GLY A 150 -1.97 -16.10 5.67
N LYS A 151 -2.96 -16.91 6.05
CA LYS A 151 -2.86 -18.38 5.96
C LYS A 151 -3.31 -18.93 4.59
N ARG A 152 -3.89 -18.09 3.73
CA ARG A 152 -4.49 -18.50 2.44
C ARG A 152 -4.17 -17.48 1.35
N GLY A 153 -3.91 -18.00 0.14
CA GLY A 153 -3.66 -17.19 -1.05
C GLY A 153 -2.33 -17.55 -1.73
N VAL A 154 -2.34 -17.64 -3.04
CA VAL A 154 -1.17 -18.03 -3.86
C VAL A 154 -0.03 -17.00 -3.68
N TRP A 155 -0.39 -15.75 -3.46
CA TRP A 155 0.55 -14.63 -3.32
C TRP A 155 0.69 -14.14 -1.86
N SER A 156 0.40 -15.01 -0.90
CA SER A 156 0.54 -14.68 0.52
C SER A 156 1.90 -15.10 1.05
N LEU A 157 2.52 -14.23 1.82
CA LEU A 157 3.75 -14.51 2.58
C LEU A 157 3.53 -15.49 3.74
N GLY A 158 2.29 -15.92 3.97
CA GLY A 158 1.95 -16.74 5.12
C GLY A 158 1.85 -15.95 6.42
N ASP A 159 1.90 -16.66 7.53
CA ASP A 159 1.76 -16.09 8.87
C ASP A 159 3.04 -15.36 9.31
N THR A 160 2.92 -14.23 9.97
CA THR A 160 4.06 -13.50 10.56
C THR A 160 4.81 -14.31 11.59
N ASP A 161 4.12 -15.18 12.35
CA ASP A 161 4.77 -16.07 13.34
C ASP A 161 5.70 -17.10 12.67
N TYR A 162 5.40 -17.48 11.41
CA TYR A 162 6.30 -18.33 10.62
C TYR A 162 7.65 -17.65 10.35
N TRP A 163 7.65 -16.36 10.09
CA TRP A 163 8.84 -15.56 9.82
C TRP A 163 9.61 -15.24 11.10
N LEU A 164 8.91 -14.84 12.17
CA LEU A 164 9.51 -14.56 13.47
C LEU A 164 10.28 -15.77 14.03
N LYS A 165 9.75 -16.99 13.87
CA LYS A 165 10.47 -18.23 14.24
C LYS A 165 11.74 -18.48 13.43
N ARG A 166 12.01 -17.70 12.40
CA ARG A 166 13.17 -17.74 11.53
C ARG A 166 14.06 -16.51 11.66
N ASN A 167 13.84 -15.74 12.72
CA ASN A 167 14.53 -14.46 12.96
C ASN A 167 14.31 -13.43 11.84
N VAL A 168 13.14 -13.47 11.18
CA VAL A 168 12.72 -12.47 10.21
C VAL A 168 11.64 -11.63 10.84
N ASN A 169 11.93 -10.37 11.09
CA ASN A 169 10.95 -9.43 11.58
C ASN A 169 9.95 -9.06 10.46
N CYS A 170 8.66 -9.01 10.81
CA CYS A 170 7.60 -8.60 9.89
C CYS A 170 6.93 -7.34 10.42
N TYR A 171 7.17 -6.20 9.77
CA TYR A 171 6.47 -4.98 10.07
C TYR A 171 5.17 -4.91 9.25
N MET A 172 4.05 -5.06 9.92
CA MET A 172 2.74 -4.96 9.29
C MET A 172 2.21 -3.54 9.47
N SER A 173 2.01 -2.82 8.36
CA SER A 173 1.39 -1.49 8.38
C SER A 173 -0.10 -1.65 8.72
N LEU A 174 -0.39 -1.91 9.98
CA LEU A 174 -1.72 -2.08 10.55
C LEU A 174 -1.89 -1.15 11.73
N GLN A 175 -2.93 -0.35 11.66
CA GLN A 175 -3.41 0.43 12.80
C GLN A 175 -4.75 -0.13 13.22
N GLN A 176 -4.95 -0.33 14.51
CA GLN A 176 -6.22 -0.77 15.04
C GLN A 176 -6.49 -0.15 16.42
N LYS A 177 -7.76 0.00 16.72
CA LYS A 177 -8.27 0.41 18.03
C LYS A 177 -9.45 -0.48 18.37
N ASP A 178 -9.42 -1.10 19.56
CA ASP A 178 -10.47 -2.01 20.02
C ASP A 178 -10.79 -3.14 19.02
N GLY A 179 -9.73 -3.72 18.40
CA GLY A 179 -9.84 -4.80 17.42
C GLY A 179 -10.41 -4.39 16.05
N LYS A 180 -10.71 -3.11 15.85
CA LYS A 180 -11.20 -2.56 14.57
C LYS A 180 -10.09 -1.82 13.85
N LEU A 181 -10.13 -1.86 12.51
CA LEU A 181 -9.26 -1.07 11.67
C LEU A 181 -9.43 0.42 11.99
N TYR A 182 -8.31 1.09 12.24
CA TYR A 182 -8.26 2.50 12.60
C TYR A 182 -7.02 3.13 11.98
N GLU A 183 -7.18 3.83 10.89
CA GLU A 183 -6.09 4.47 10.13
C GLU A 183 -6.09 5.97 10.42
N THR A 184 -5.01 6.47 11.00
CA THR A 184 -4.90 7.86 11.45
C THR A 184 -3.57 8.48 11.09
N MET A 185 -3.52 9.81 11.14
CA MET A 185 -2.26 10.56 11.02
C MET A 185 -1.26 10.14 12.09
N ASP A 186 -1.69 9.92 13.34
CA ASP A 186 -0.80 9.48 14.41
C ASP A 186 -0.17 8.12 14.13
N GLY A 187 -0.92 7.21 13.49
CA GLY A 187 -0.37 5.94 13.08
C GLY A 187 0.62 6.06 11.92
N GLU A 188 0.40 6.99 10.98
CA GLU A 188 1.38 7.30 9.94
C GLU A 188 2.64 7.95 10.54
N TYR A 189 2.50 8.84 11.53
CA TYR A 189 3.63 9.38 12.29
C TYR A 189 4.42 8.26 12.97
N GLN A 190 3.72 7.33 13.64
CA GLN A 190 4.38 6.21 14.31
C GLN A 190 5.12 5.32 13.33
N TYR A 191 4.54 5.03 12.16
CA TYR A 191 5.20 4.30 11.09
C TYR A 191 6.51 4.97 10.66
N ILE A 192 6.51 6.28 10.41
CA ILE A 192 7.71 7.04 10.02
C ILE A 192 8.77 6.97 11.12
N LEU A 193 8.36 7.14 12.39
CA LEU A 193 9.26 7.10 13.54
C LEU A 193 9.84 5.70 13.78
N ASP A 194 9.03 4.65 13.65
CA ASP A 194 9.47 3.27 13.83
C ASP A 194 10.53 2.89 12.79
N ILE A 195 10.28 3.19 11.52
CA ILE A 195 11.26 2.90 10.46
C ILE A 195 12.52 3.76 10.65
N GLY A 196 12.37 5.03 11.02
CA GLY A 196 13.50 5.88 11.40
C GLY A 196 14.35 5.26 12.51
N LYS A 197 13.72 4.77 13.57
CA LYS A 197 14.38 4.13 14.71
C LYS A 197 15.12 2.85 14.30
N ILE A 198 14.48 1.97 13.50
CA ILE A 198 15.10 0.72 13.02
C ILE A 198 16.36 1.00 12.18
N PHE A 199 16.41 2.09 11.44
CA PHE A 199 17.54 2.44 10.58
C PHE A 199 18.46 3.54 11.14
N LYS A 200 18.35 3.88 12.44
CA LYS A 200 19.16 4.94 13.11
C LYS A 200 18.97 6.32 12.43
N LYS A 201 17.75 6.61 12.01
CA LYS A 201 17.32 7.87 11.39
C LYS A 201 16.33 8.63 12.27
N ASP A 202 16.52 8.53 13.60
CA ASP A 202 15.60 9.13 14.58
C ASP A 202 15.43 10.64 14.35
N ALA A 203 16.54 11.37 14.21
CA ALA A 203 16.47 12.81 14.00
C ALA A 203 15.75 13.17 12.69
N GLU A 204 16.02 12.44 11.60
CA GLU A 204 15.40 12.69 10.30
C GLU A 204 13.90 12.34 10.32
N SER A 205 13.52 11.22 10.92
CA SER A 205 12.11 10.80 11.06
C SER A 205 11.32 11.76 11.96
N MET A 206 11.90 12.22 13.07
CA MET A 206 11.29 13.23 13.94
C MET A 206 11.10 14.57 13.22
N GLN A 207 12.07 14.99 12.38
CA GLN A 207 11.95 16.21 11.59
C GLN A 207 10.79 16.10 10.59
N ILE A 208 10.70 14.97 9.85
CA ILE A 208 9.60 14.74 8.89
C ILE A 208 8.24 14.85 9.60
N VAL A 209 8.07 14.19 10.74
CA VAL A 209 6.82 14.25 11.51
C VAL A 209 6.53 15.66 12.03
N SER A 210 7.57 16.37 12.48
CA SER A 210 7.45 17.77 12.94
C SER A 210 7.00 18.69 11.83
N ASP A 211 7.56 18.55 10.64
CA ASP A 211 7.23 19.36 9.47
C ASP A 211 5.75 19.14 9.07
N ILE A 212 5.30 17.87 9.00
CA ILE A 212 3.90 17.57 8.70
C ILE A 212 2.95 18.18 9.75
N LYS A 213 3.27 18.08 11.03
CA LYS A 213 2.47 18.69 12.10
C LYS A 213 2.43 20.22 12.01
N SER A 214 3.56 20.83 11.66
CA SER A 214 3.65 22.26 11.43
C SER A 214 2.77 22.72 10.27
N ASP A 215 2.76 21.97 9.16
CA ASP A 215 1.91 22.24 8.00
C ASP A 215 0.42 22.18 8.37
N VAL A 216 0.00 21.18 9.13
CA VAL A 216 -1.39 21.07 9.62
C VAL A 216 -1.78 22.27 10.45
N ASN A 217 -0.92 22.67 11.40
CA ASN A 217 -1.17 23.82 12.27
C ASN A 217 -1.26 25.12 11.46
N LYS A 218 -0.39 25.29 10.46
CA LYS A 218 -0.42 26.44 9.57
C LYS A 218 -1.71 26.48 8.74
N ILE A 219 -2.12 25.35 8.14
CA ILE A 219 -3.37 25.28 7.38
C ILE A 219 -4.57 25.66 8.26
N LEU A 220 -4.62 25.15 9.50
CA LEU A 220 -5.68 25.49 10.45
C LEU A 220 -5.68 26.97 10.79
N SER A 221 -4.54 27.54 11.13
CA SER A 221 -4.37 28.95 11.45
C SER A 221 -4.82 29.87 10.31
N ASP A 222 -4.39 29.56 9.09
CA ASP A 222 -4.70 30.37 7.91
C ASP A 222 -6.20 30.33 7.55
N ASN A 223 -6.92 29.30 7.98
CA ASN A 223 -8.32 29.07 7.63
C ASN A 223 -9.30 29.12 8.82
N GLN A 224 -8.86 29.52 10.02
CA GLN A 224 -9.68 29.53 11.24
C GLN A 224 -10.96 30.39 11.14
N HIS A 225 -10.97 31.38 10.24
CA HIS A 225 -12.11 32.26 10.02
C HIS A 225 -13.16 31.71 9.05
N ARG A 226 -12.86 30.56 8.39
CA ARG A 226 -13.76 29.96 7.41
C ARG A 226 -14.82 29.10 8.09
N LYS A 227 -15.98 29.05 7.46
CA LYS A 227 -17.07 28.18 7.93
C LYS A 227 -16.66 26.71 7.79
N GLN A 228 -16.95 25.93 8.84
CA GLN A 228 -16.76 24.48 8.81
C GLN A 228 -17.54 23.83 7.66
N GLN A 229 -16.85 23.06 6.84
CA GLN A 229 -17.42 22.37 5.68
C GLN A 229 -17.93 20.98 6.05
N LYS A 230 -19.07 20.59 5.50
CA LYS A 230 -19.59 19.22 5.56
C LYS A 230 -19.01 18.41 4.40
N VAL A 231 -18.31 17.35 4.71
CA VAL A 231 -17.54 16.55 3.74
C VAL A 231 -18.08 15.13 3.63
N LEU A 232 -18.11 14.63 2.42
CA LEU A 232 -18.35 13.22 2.11
C LEU A 232 -17.19 12.68 1.27
N ILE A 233 -16.66 11.51 1.66
CA ILE A 233 -15.57 10.83 0.95
C ILE A 233 -16.12 9.53 0.40
N LEU A 234 -16.06 9.34 -0.92
CA LEU A 234 -16.69 8.24 -1.62
C LEU A 234 -15.68 7.41 -2.41
N ASP A 235 -15.80 6.09 -2.32
CA ASP A 235 -15.10 5.12 -3.13
C ASP A 235 -16.12 4.27 -3.90
N PHE A 236 -16.03 4.29 -5.22
CA PHE A 236 -16.89 3.53 -6.10
C PHE A 236 -16.20 2.24 -6.56
N TYR A 237 -16.80 1.10 -6.24
CA TYR A 237 -16.33 -0.21 -6.68
C TYR A 237 -17.46 -0.97 -7.35
N GLY A 238 -17.48 -0.94 -8.67
CA GLY A 238 -18.61 -1.45 -9.47
C GLY A 238 -19.91 -0.75 -9.06
N ASN A 239 -20.90 -1.53 -8.60
CA ASN A 239 -22.20 -1.00 -8.14
C ASN A 239 -22.21 -0.66 -6.63
N THR A 240 -21.09 -0.82 -5.93
CA THR A 240 -21.01 -0.51 -4.51
C THR A 240 -20.40 0.86 -4.28
N ILE A 241 -21.05 1.67 -3.46
CA ILE A 241 -20.51 2.95 -2.99
C ILE A 241 -20.12 2.78 -1.53
N SER A 242 -18.85 3.03 -1.23
CA SER A 242 -18.33 3.04 0.12
C SER A 242 -18.08 4.48 0.58
N SER A 243 -18.40 4.78 1.83
CA SER A 243 -18.09 6.04 2.46
C SER A 243 -17.01 5.86 3.52
N TYR A 244 -16.10 6.82 3.61
CA TYR A 244 -15.00 6.81 4.56
C TYR A 244 -15.34 7.67 5.78
N GLY A 245 -15.29 7.04 6.96
CA GLY A 245 -15.44 7.71 8.24
C GLY A 245 -14.11 8.19 8.83
N GLU A 246 -14.17 8.79 10.04
CA GLU A 246 -12.99 9.27 10.77
C GLU A 246 -12.01 8.16 11.19
N ASN A 247 -12.44 6.90 11.14
CA ASN A 247 -11.61 5.74 11.38
C ASN A 247 -10.73 5.35 10.18
N ARG A 248 -10.83 6.08 9.08
CA ARG A 248 -10.00 5.92 7.88
C ARG A 248 -9.14 7.16 7.70
N LEU A 249 -7.93 7.01 7.17
CA LEU A 249 -6.94 8.08 7.10
C LEU A 249 -7.48 9.37 6.44
N ALA A 250 -8.13 9.28 5.28
CA ALA A 250 -8.70 10.46 4.63
C ALA A 250 -9.72 11.18 5.50
N GLY A 251 -10.57 10.43 6.20
CA GLY A 251 -11.55 11.00 7.13
C GLY A 251 -10.90 11.60 8.36
N ASN A 252 -9.85 10.98 8.88
CA ASN A 252 -9.08 11.52 10.00
C ASN A 252 -8.39 12.83 9.62
N ILE A 253 -7.84 12.95 8.41
CA ILE A 253 -7.25 14.19 7.90
C ILE A 253 -8.31 15.29 7.75
N VAL A 254 -9.47 14.99 7.16
CA VAL A 254 -10.60 15.95 7.04
C VAL A 254 -10.97 16.50 8.41
N HIS A 255 -11.09 15.64 9.43
CA HIS A 255 -11.39 16.06 10.81
C HIS A 255 -10.26 16.90 11.39
N ALA A 256 -8.99 16.47 11.23
CA ALA A 256 -7.82 17.20 11.71
C ALA A 256 -7.68 18.60 11.08
N LEU A 257 -8.16 18.78 9.84
CA LEU A 257 -8.21 20.08 9.16
C LEU A 257 -9.49 20.88 9.50
N GLY A 258 -10.22 20.54 10.55
CA GLY A 258 -11.34 21.35 11.06
C GLY A 258 -12.66 21.21 10.27
N ALA A 259 -12.74 20.31 9.29
CA ALA A 259 -13.97 20.01 8.59
C ALA A 259 -14.79 18.92 9.30
N SER A 260 -16.07 18.81 8.98
CA SER A 260 -16.98 17.83 9.56
C SER A 260 -17.30 16.73 8.56
N LEU A 261 -16.94 15.49 8.88
CA LEU A 261 -17.39 14.34 8.11
C LEU A 261 -18.86 14.06 8.36
N ILE A 262 -19.60 13.82 7.29
CA ILE A 262 -20.97 13.37 7.39
C ILE A 262 -20.95 11.90 7.82
N LYS A 263 -21.60 11.61 8.94
CA LYS A 263 -21.69 10.23 9.45
C LYS A 263 -22.62 9.42 8.56
N THR A 264 -22.06 8.37 7.99
CA THR A 264 -22.77 7.40 7.13
C THR A 264 -22.39 5.98 7.52
N ASN A 265 -23.11 5.01 6.98
CA ASN A 265 -22.65 3.63 6.99
C ASN A 265 -21.47 3.48 6.04
N SER A 266 -20.64 2.45 6.22
CA SER A 266 -19.51 2.16 5.33
C SER A 266 -19.94 1.84 3.89
N LYS A 267 -21.16 1.34 3.69
CA LYS A 267 -21.83 1.19 2.39
C LYS A 267 -23.05 2.06 2.38
N ILE A 268 -23.22 2.84 1.33
CA ILE A 268 -24.32 3.81 1.20
C ILE A 268 -24.95 3.73 -0.19
N GLY A 269 -26.20 4.15 -0.27
CA GLY A 269 -26.95 4.32 -1.51
C GLY A 269 -26.86 5.73 -2.06
N LYS A 270 -27.48 5.93 -3.24
CA LYS A 270 -27.59 7.26 -3.86
C LYS A 270 -28.46 8.20 -3.01
N GLU A 271 -29.50 7.66 -2.39
CA GLU A 271 -30.42 8.39 -1.53
C GLU A 271 -29.69 8.95 -0.30
N ASP A 272 -28.76 8.18 0.27
CA ASP A 272 -27.94 8.63 1.41
C ASP A 272 -27.06 9.81 1.02
N ILE A 273 -26.49 9.80 -0.20
CA ILE A 273 -25.69 10.89 -0.74
C ILE A 273 -26.54 12.15 -0.93
N LEU A 274 -27.75 12.02 -1.48
CA LEU A 274 -28.67 13.12 -1.68
C LEU A 274 -29.13 13.73 -0.34
N LEU A 275 -29.45 12.89 0.63
CA LEU A 275 -29.86 13.34 1.96
C LEU A 275 -28.70 14.03 2.70
N ALA A 276 -27.47 13.56 2.50
CA ALA A 276 -26.28 14.14 3.10
C ALA A 276 -26.00 15.58 2.66
N ASP A 277 -26.30 15.91 1.39
CA ASP A 277 -26.10 17.21 0.73
C ASP A 277 -24.78 17.90 1.17
N PRO A 278 -23.61 17.29 0.90
CA PRO A 278 -22.32 17.79 1.36
C PRO A 278 -21.92 19.11 0.71
N ASP A 279 -21.10 19.90 1.42
CA ASP A 279 -20.47 21.10 0.87
C ASP A 279 -19.28 20.74 -0.04
N VAL A 280 -18.60 19.62 0.25
CA VAL A 280 -17.43 19.09 -0.50
C VAL A 280 -17.56 17.58 -0.64
N ILE A 281 -17.23 17.07 -1.80
CA ILE A 281 -17.11 15.63 -2.06
C ILE A 281 -15.68 15.31 -2.50
N PHE A 282 -15.08 14.31 -1.88
CA PHE A 282 -13.86 13.68 -2.35
C PHE A 282 -14.19 12.31 -2.93
N LEU A 283 -13.73 12.05 -4.16
CA LEU A 283 -13.87 10.78 -4.87
C LEU A 283 -12.51 10.08 -4.89
N ILE A 284 -12.47 8.84 -4.41
CA ILE A 284 -11.25 8.04 -4.44
C ILE A 284 -11.08 7.42 -5.82
N TYR A 285 -9.87 7.49 -6.39
CA TYR A 285 -9.53 6.84 -7.64
C TYR A 285 -8.34 5.90 -7.50
N LYS A 286 -8.30 4.87 -8.35
CA LYS A 286 -7.29 3.80 -8.33
C LYS A 286 -6.44 3.78 -9.60
N THR A 287 -6.99 4.31 -10.69
CA THR A 287 -6.35 4.33 -12.01
C THR A 287 -6.68 5.64 -12.73
N ASP A 288 -5.89 5.98 -13.74
CA ASP A 288 -6.17 7.17 -14.56
C ASP A 288 -7.52 7.08 -15.28
N ALA A 289 -7.98 5.86 -15.59
CA ALA A 289 -9.32 5.65 -16.15
C ALA A 289 -10.43 6.12 -15.19
N ASP A 290 -10.20 6.06 -13.88
CA ASP A 290 -11.16 6.51 -12.88
C ASP A 290 -11.28 8.05 -12.83
N LEU A 291 -10.28 8.79 -13.33
CA LEU A 291 -10.33 10.25 -13.39
C LEU A 291 -11.49 10.76 -14.24
N ALA A 292 -11.82 10.05 -15.32
CA ALA A 292 -12.99 10.37 -16.14
C ALA A 292 -14.32 10.20 -15.37
N PHE A 293 -14.31 9.43 -14.27
CA PHE A 293 -15.49 9.23 -13.45
C PHE A 293 -15.96 10.51 -12.75
N LYS A 294 -15.05 11.41 -12.39
CA LYS A 294 -15.42 12.73 -11.83
C LYS A 294 -16.42 13.46 -12.71
N ASN A 295 -16.12 13.54 -14.02
CA ASN A 295 -17.01 14.24 -14.97
C ASN A 295 -18.37 13.53 -15.10
N LYS A 296 -18.38 12.19 -15.14
CA LYS A 296 -19.62 11.40 -15.15
C LYS A 296 -20.44 11.64 -13.87
N PHE A 297 -19.78 11.67 -12.71
CA PHE A 297 -20.42 11.93 -11.43
C PHE A 297 -21.02 13.34 -11.37
N MET A 298 -20.28 14.36 -11.83
CA MET A 298 -20.73 15.74 -11.83
C MET A 298 -21.87 15.99 -12.84
N GLN A 299 -21.91 15.24 -13.94
CA GLN A 299 -22.95 15.35 -14.99
C GLN A 299 -24.17 14.47 -14.70
N ASN A 300 -24.15 13.65 -13.65
CA ASN A 300 -25.25 12.77 -13.31
C ASN A 300 -26.47 13.60 -12.84
N GLU A 301 -27.56 13.53 -13.58
CA GLU A 301 -28.82 14.23 -13.30
C GLU A 301 -29.35 13.94 -11.89
N GLU A 302 -29.14 12.72 -11.37
CA GLU A 302 -29.56 12.32 -10.04
C GLU A 302 -28.89 13.15 -8.92
N PHE A 303 -27.64 13.59 -9.14
CA PHE A 303 -26.85 14.32 -8.16
C PHE A 303 -26.79 15.83 -8.39
N ARG A 304 -27.41 16.35 -9.46
CA ARG A 304 -27.33 17.78 -9.82
C ARG A 304 -27.81 18.76 -8.75
N SER A 305 -28.66 18.29 -7.84
CA SER A 305 -29.19 19.11 -6.72
C SER A 305 -28.17 19.32 -5.60
N LEU A 306 -27.13 18.47 -5.50
CA LEU A 306 -26.15 18.53 -4.43
C LEU A 306 -25.37 19.85 -4.45
N LYS A 307 -25.17 20.44 -3.25
CA LYS A 307 -24.38 21.67 -3.08
C LYS A 307 -22.98 21.55 -3.66
N ALA A 308 -22.28 20.45 -3.39
CA ALA A 308 -20.94 20.20 -3.90
C ALA A 308 -20.88 20.20 -5.43
N ILE A 309 -21.86 19.60 -6.10
CA ILE A 309 -21.96 19.56 -7.58
C ILE A 309 -22.20 20.97 -8.12
N ARG A 310 -23.22 21.67 -7.61
CA ARG A 310 -23.57 23.03 -8.08
C ARG A 310 -22.44 24.05 -7.91
N LYS A 311 -21.57 23.84 -6.91
CA LYS A 311 -20.42 24.71 -6.65
C LYS A 311 -19.12 24.20 -7.25
N GLY A 312 -19.13 23.09 -7.99
CA GLY A 312 -17.93 22.48 -8.56
C GLY A 312 -16.94 21.93 -7.54
N ARG A 313 -17.39 21.67 -6.29
CA ARG A 313 -16.54 21.22 -5.17
C ARG A 313 -16.49 19.70 -5.05
N VAL A 314 -16.09 19.06 -6.14
CA VAL A 314 -15.85 17.61 -6.23
C VAL A 314 -14.38 17.40 -6.61
N TYR A 315 -13.64 16.73 -5.75
CA TYR A 315 -12.20 16.52 -5.90
C TYR A 315 -11.85 15.05 -5.93
N MET A 316 -10.70 14.71 -6.52
CA MET A 316 -10.22 13.34 -6.64
C MET A 316 -9.06 13.12 -5.66
N ILE A 317 -9.05 11.97 -4.97
CA ILE A 317 -7.94 11.53 -4.12
C ILE A 317 -7.39 10.20 -4.63
N PRO A 318 -6.08 10.11 -4.92
CA PRO A 318 -5.47 8.82 -5.27
C PRO A 318 -5.54 7.87 -4.08
N ILE A 319 -5.90 6.62 -4.31
CA ILE A 319 -5.99 5.63 -3.24
C ILE A 319 -4.64 5.41 -2.54
N SER A 320 -3.52 5.56 -3.26
CA SER A 320 -2.16 5.47 -2.69
C SER A 320 -1.84 6.55 -1.65
N TYR A 321 -2.61 7.65 -1.63
CA TYR A 321 -2.44 8.72 -0.68
C TYR A 321 -3.16 8.46 0.66
N ILE A 322 -4.12 7.57 0.68
CA ILE A 322 -4.98 7.31 1.83
C ILE A 322 -4.88 5.88 2.39
N TYR A 323 -3.99 5.07 1.80
CA TYR A 323 -3.67 3.73 2.30
C TYR A 323 -2.19 3.66 2.64
N ASN A 324 -1.86 3.75 3.94
CA ASN A 324 -0.47 3.77 4.42
C ASN A 324 0.36 4.79 3.61
N SER A 325 -0.02 6.04 3.73
CA SER A 325 0.55 7.12 2.93
C SER A 325 2.03 7.35 3.20
N GLY A 326 2.49 7.04 4.42
CA GLY A 326 3.88 7.23 4.81
C GLY A 326 4.34 8.66 4.55
N LEU A 327 5.36 8.85 3.73
CA LEU A 327 5.88 10.17 3.36
C LEU A 327 4.89 11.03 2.55
N ARG A 328 3.95 10.39 1.85
CA ARG A 328 2.89 11.08 1.07
C ARG A 328 1.78 11.66 1.94
N LEU A 329 1.86 11.49 3.26
CA LEU A 329 0.90 12.09 4.18
C LEU A 329 0.82 13.61 4.03
N SER A 330 1.95 14.30 3.82
CA SER A 330 1.97 15.73 3.55
C SER A 330 1.20 16.09 2.28
N ASP A 331 1.44 15.37 1.18
CA ASP A 331 0.73 15.59 -0.08
C ASP A 331 -0.77 15.39 0.08
N THR A 332 -1.17 14.35 0.84
CA THR A 332 -2.59 14.07 1.13
C THR A 332 -3.25 15.20 1.92
N ILE A 333 -2.54 15.72 2.92
CA ILE A 333 -3.01 16.84 3.73
C ILE A 333 -3.23 18.08 2.85
N HIS A 334 -2.27 18.43 2.02
CA HIS A 334 -2.36 19.58 1.12
C HIS A 334 -3.47 19.42 0.08
N LEU A 335 -3.64 18.22 -0.49
CA LEU A 335 -4.71 17.93 -1.44
C LEU A 335 -6.09 18.09 -0.80
N ILE A 336 -6.28 17.54 0.40
CA ILE A 336 -7.56 17.67 1.13
C ILE A 336 -7.79 19.12 1.54
N ALA A 337 -6.76 19.82 2.04
CA ALA A 337 -6.85 21.25 2.40
C ALA A 337 -7.25 22.13 1.22
N ALA A 338 -6.65 21.88 0.04
CA ALA A 338 -7.03 22.59 -1.19
C ALA A 338 -8.52 22.38 -1.53
N GLY A 339 -9.03 21.14 -1.40
CA GLY A 339 -10.45 20.86 -1.61
C GLY A 339 -11.37 21.49 -0.56
N LEU A 340 -10.90 21.65 0.67
CA LEU A 340 -11.68 22.26 1.75
C LEU A 340 -11.75 23.78 1.67
N TYR A 341 -10.67 24.43 1.23
CA TYR A 341 -10.47 25.86 1.45
C TYR A 341 -10.36 26.71 0.19
N ASN A 342 -10.30 26.10 -1.01
CA ASN A 342 -10.34 26.82 -2.29
C ASN A 342 -11.77 27.00 -2.89
#